data_e13bbc1d215f57dab30d5ce26ae248f5
#
_entry.id   e13bbc1d215f57dab30d5ce26ae248f5
#
_cell.length_a   1.000
_cell.length_b   1.000
_cell.length_c   1.000
_cell.angle_alpha   90.00
_cell.angle_beta   90.00
_cell.angle_gamma   90.00
#
_symmetry.space_group_name_H-M   'P 1'
#
loop_
_entity.id
_entity.type
_entity.pdbx_description
1 polymer ?
#
loop_
_entity_poly.entity_id
_entity_poly.type
_entity_poly.pdbx_seq_one_letter_code
_entity_poly.pdbx_strand_id
1 'polypeptide(L)'
;MKKYMFLSGALLAMVGLSSCDDSFADWAEPQTNEPESALAAYGVEFVGSGVDVDMNDENRPDSIRLVSMSTSSADVTALVYDDIKVNGCKIPYAIKGNDVYVGTYALDSLARLALQSQKYEKRALNVNVEAHALLNTGHALAFTKELVQNETPVKTPDVDSNGYYLLGDISGNGWDPSKPVWLSKVADGIYEGTVTTTGEGDHWYKYYGGTDWGNWDGANAHVMGCDVNGDASLFNYLNWSAELQCPVISGEGKWKVRLDVNNWTYTISEVKPDLYMTGSNYSWGGTWLPMTPCYGSDEDFWTIIYLHEGEQFKFAPQADWGDDFGGQATVNDVAGANITVDGTNLVAGKAGWYLLYIHNGSERTFTVLEPNVYLIGDTAGEWNVADSHKFTVPTTEDGVFESPAFANDAELRMCVSIDNFDWWKTEFIIFDGNIAYRGRGGDQDRVAVKAGQKAYLNFAKGTGEIK
;
A
#
# COMPACT_ATOMS: atom_id res chain seq x y z
N MET A 1 -14.88 -34.98 -22.80
CA MET A 1 -14.44 -35.63 -24.05
C MET A 1 -13.87 -34.59 -24.99
N LYS A 2 -12.71 -34.91 -25.54
CA LYS A 2 -11.89 -34.26 -26.62
C LYS A 2 -10.95 -33.13 -26.18
N LYS A 3 -9.69 -33.57 -26.04
CA LYS A 3 -8.44 -32.85 -26.13
C LYS A 3 -8.26 -32.28 -27.55
N TYR A 4 -7.73 -31.04 -27.65
CA TYR A 4 -7.03 -30.64 -28.86
C TYR A 4 -5.63 -30.12 -28.48
N MET A 5 -4.66 -30.89 -28.93
CA MET A 5 -3.22 -30.62 -28.92
C MET A 5 -2.91 -29.88 -30.21
N PHE A 6 -2.32 -28.66 -30.13
CA PHE A 6 -1.74 -28.01 -31.30
C PHE A 6 -0.21 -28.07 -31.22
N LEU A 7 0.33 -28.84 -32.15
CA LEU A 7 1.75 -28.90 -32.49
C LEU A 7 2.03 -27.79 -33.50
N SER A 8 2.94 -26.86 -33.18
CA SER A 8 3.49 -25.92 -34.15
C SER A 8 4.95 -26.29 -34.43
N GLY A 9 5.18 -26.82 -35.59
CA GLY A 9 6.52 -27.14 -36.08
C GLY A 9 7.28 -25.88 -36.51
N ALA A 10 8.48 -25.70 -35.98
CA ALA A 10 9.43 -24.72 -36.48
C ALA A 10 10.32 -25.36 -37.56
N LEU A 11 10.27 -24.78 -38.74
CA LEU A 11 11.10 -25.15 -39.91
C LEU A 11 12.47 -24.50 -39.72
N LEU A 12 13.51 -25.30 -39.49
CA LEU A 12 14.90 -24.85 -39.45
C LEU A 12 15.47 -24.90 -40.90
N ALA A 13 15.83 -23.75 -41.44
CA ALA A 13 16.61 -23.66 -42.65
C ALA A 13 18.09 -23.90 -42.31
N MET A 14 18.66 -25.03 -42.78
CA MET A 14 20.09 -25.25 -42.72
C MET A 14 20.75 -24.52 -43.88
N VAL A 15 21.63 -23.57 -43.53
CA VAL A 15 22.66 -23.08 -44.45
C VAL A 15 23.98 -23.70 -44.02
N GLY A 16 24.48 -24.64 -44.81
CA GLY A 16 25.78 -25.23 -44.58
C GLY A 16 26.90 -24.25 -44.97
N LEU A 17 27.79 -24.00 -44.04
CA LEU A 17 29.14 -23.52 -44.31
C LEU A 17 30.10 -24.55 -43.74
N SER A 18 30.64 -25.36 -44.64
CA SER A 18 31.80 -26.19 -44.38
C SER A 18 33.03 -25.32 -44.48
N SER A 19 33.77 -25.14 -43.41
CA SER A 19 35.23 -24.94 -43.45
C SER A 19 35.83 -24.94 -42.04
N CYS A 20 36.94 -25.67 -41.96
CA CYS A 20 37.93 -25.75 -40.90
C CYS A 20 37.63 -26.70 -39.76
N ASP A 21 38.20 -27.84 -39.93
CA ASP A 21 38.61 -28.84 -39.00
C ASP A 21 39.67 -28.22 -38.07
N ASP A 22 39.26 -27.82 -36.89
CA ASP A 22 40.06 -27.70 -35.66
C ASP A 22 39.11 -27.75 -34.48
N SER A 23 39.36 -28.70 -33.62
CA SER A 23 38.60 -29.08 -32.45
C SER A 23 38.49 -27.94 -31.42
N PHE A 24 37.59 -27.00 -31.64
CA PHE A 24 37.11 -26.07 -30.63
C PHE A 24 35.78 -26.53 -30.02
N ALA A 25 35.66 -27.84 -29.72
CA ALA A 25 34.49 -28.36 -29.04
C ALA A 25 34.50 -28.08 -27.53
N ASP A 26 35.65 -27.71 -26.96
CA ASP A 26 35.82 -27.54 -25.50
C ASP A 26 35.18 -26.29 -24.93
N TRP A 27 34.76 -25.31 -25.76
CA TRP A 27 34.06 -24.12 -25.26
C TRP A 27 32.54 -24.21 -25.35
N ALA A 28 31.99 -25.25 -25.97
CA ALA A 28 30.55 -25.45 -26.16
C ALA A 28 29.93 -26.35 -25.10
N GLU A 29 30.72 -27.01 -24.27
CA GLU A 29 30.26 -27.58 -23.03
C GLU A 29 30.42 -26.49 -21.95
N PRO A 30 29.33 -25.92 -21.41
CA PRO A 30 29.47 -25.13 -20.18
C PRO A 30 30.14 -26.04 -19.18
N GLN A 31 31.33 -25.68 -18.70
CA GLN A 31 31.91 -26.31 -17.51
C GLN A 31 31.02 -25.92 -16.36
N THR A 32 29.89 -26.58 -16.24
CA THR A 32 29.08 -26.64 -15.02
C THR A 32 29.83 -27.57 -14.07
N ASN A 33 30.93 -27.08 -13.50
CA ASN A 33 31.30 -27.56 -12.18
C ASN A 33 30.15 -27.11 -11.28
N GLU A 34 29.33 -28.06 -10.90
CA GLU A 34 28.34 -27.77 -9.87
C GLU A 34 29.08 -27.13 -8.70
N PRO A 35 28.61 -26.01 -8.13
CA PRO A 35 29.31 -25.31 -7.03
C PRO A 35 29.72 -26.21 -5.87
N GLU A 36 28.93 -27.25 -5.59
CA GLU A 36 29.23 -28.24 -4.57
C GLU A 36 30.41 -29.16 -4.91
N SER A 37 30.61 -29.50 -6.18
CA SER A 37 31.75 -30.30 -6.61
C SER A 37 33.08 -29.54 -6.54
N ALA A 38 33.02 -28.22 -6.83
CA ALA A 38 34.17 -27.34 -6.72
C ALA A 38 34.56 -27.10 -5.23
N LEU A 39 33.58 -26.88 -4.34
CA LEU A 39 33.80 -26.81 -2.88
C LEU A 39 34.51 -28.05 -2.36
N ALA A 40 34.02 -29.24 -2.73
CA ALA A 40 34.61 -30.51 -2.31
C ALA A 40 36.02 -30.71 -2.86
N ALA A 41 36.30 -30.32 -4.13
CA ALA A 41 37.60 -30.47 -4.77
C ALA A 41 38.69 -29.66 -4.07
N TYR A 42 38.37 -28.47 -3.54
CA TYR A 42 39.29 -27.61 -2.79
C TYR A 42 39.10 -27.69 -1.27
N GLY A 43 38.32 -28.68 -0.76
CA GLY A 43 38.09 -28.88 0.63
C GLY A 43 37.60 -27.63 1.37
N VAL A 44 36.77 -26.80 0.70
CA VAL A 44 36.17 -25.63 1.34
C VAL A 44 34.93 -26.04 2.10
N GLU A 45 34.90 -25.70 3.36
CA GLU A 45 33.79 -26.00 4.28
C GLU A 45 33.22 -24.74 4.88
N PHE A 46 31.89 -24.70 5.01
CA PHE A 46 31.16 -23.70 5.76
C PHE A 46 30.55 -24.28 6.98
N VAL A 47 30.81 -23.63 8.11
CA VAL A 47 30.26 -24.02 9.41
C VAL A 47 29.40 -22.86 9.95
N GLY A 48 28.12 -23.12 10.14
CA GLY A 48 27.19 -22.15 10.76
C GLY A 48 27.52 -21.92 12.24
N SER A 49 26.78 -21.08 12.90
CA SER A 49 27.00 -20.68 14.29
C SER A 49 26.98 -21.88 15.26
N GLY A 50 26.06 -22.81 15.00
CA GLY A 50 25.76 -23.91 15.94
C GLY A 50 25.10 -23.46 17.26
N VAL A 51 24.77 -22.17 17.37
CA VAL A 51 24.18 -21.56 18.56
C VAL A 51 22.78 -21.04 18.23
N ASP A 52 21.79 -21.41 19.02
CA ASP A 52 20.48 -20.78 18.99
C ASP A 52 20.54 -19.44 19.75
N VAL A 53 20.06 -18.38 19.16
CA VAL A 53 19.95 -17.06 19.80
C VAL A 53 18.59 -16.95 20.48
N ASP A 54 18.56 -16.86 21.80
CA ASP A 54 17.36 -16.54 22.56
C ASP A 54 17.47 -15.12 23.11
N MET A 55 16.61 -14.23 22.65
CA MET A 55 16.61 -12.83 23.09
C MET A 55 16.21 -12.64 24.54
N ASN A 56 15.65 -13.67 25.19
CA ASN A 56 15.25 -13.66 26.60
C ASN A 56 16.34 -14.22 27.55
N ASP A 57 17.43 -14.75 27.01
CA ASP A 57 18.55 -15.21 27.82
C ASP A 57 19.37 -14.01 28.31
N GLU A 58 19.38 -13.78 29.61
CA GLU A 58 20.18 -12.73 30.26
C GLU A 58 21.69 -12.88 30.01
N ASN A 59 22.16 -14.09 29.71
CA ASN A 59 23.57 -14.36 29.41
C ASN A 59 23.84 -14.40 27.90
N ARG A 60 22.88 -13.99 27.07
CA ARG A 60 23.05 -13.95 25.62
C ARG A 60 24.26 -13.07 25.26
N PRO A 61 25.16 -13.53 24.40
CA PRO A 61 26.27 -12.71 23.92
C PRO A 61 25.76 -11.57 23.03
N ASP A 62 26.42 -10.42 23.09
CA ASP A 62 26.09 -9.28 22.22
C ASP A 62 26.28 -9.57 20.73
N SER A 63 27.18 -10.53 20.42
CA SER A 63 27.41 -10.98 19.03
C SER A 63 27.72 -12.50 19.00
N ILE A 64 27.35 -13.13 17.89
CA ILE A 64 27.62 -14.54 17.61
C ILE A 64 28.46 -14.65 16.34
N ARG A 65 29.22 -15.75 16.23
CA ARG A 65 29.81 -16.16 14.97
C ARG A 65 28.71 -16.75 14.11
N LEU A 66 28.35 -16.07 13.03
CA LEU A 66 27.25 -16.48 12.12
C LEU A 66 27.71 -17.62 11.21
N VAL A 67 28.92 -17.50 10.66
CA VAL A 67 29.50 -18.47 9.75
C VAL A 67 31.02 -18.42 9.84
N SER A 68 31.64 -19.57 9.63
CA SER A 68 33.09 -19.74 9.44
C SER A 68 33.36 -20.45 8.12
N MET A 69 34.41 -20.06 7.42
CA MET A 69 34.96 -20.79 6.27
C MET A 69 36.30 -21.41 6.62
N SER A 70 36.55 -22.60 6.10
CA SER A 70 37.86 -23.24 6.17
C SER A 70 38.18 -23.98 4.88
N THR A 71 39.46 -24.29 4.66
CA THR A 71 39.89 -25.14 3.53
C THR A 71 40.98 -26.07 3.97
N SER A 72 40.98 -27.26 3.41
CA SER A 72 42.06 -28.24 3.59
C SER A 72 43.05 -28.27 2.40
N SER A 73 42.77 -27.52 1.34
CA SER A 73 43.61 -27.48 0.11
C SER A 73 44.71 -26.44 0.24
N ALA A 74 45.95 -26.88 -0.04
CA ALA A 74 47.09 -25.98 -0.17
C ALA A 74 47.03 -25.06 -1.40
N ASP A 75 46.15 -25.34 -2.36
CA ASP A 75 45.94 -24.52 -3.57
C ASP A 75 45.13 -23.28 -3.31
N VAL A 76 44.41 -23.21 -2.18
CA VAL A 76 43.65 -22.04 -1.76
C VAL A 76 44.51 -21.10 -0.93
N THR A 77 44.75 -19.92 -1.43
CA THR A 77 45.58 -18.89 -0.76
C THR A 77 44.78 -17.94 0.12
N ALA A 78 43.50 -17.73 -0.17
CA ALA A 78 42.59 -16.94 0.66
C ALA A 78 41.13 -17.35 0.43
N LEU A 79 40.31 -17.16 1.48
CA LEU A 79 38.84 -17.25 1.46
C LEU A 79 38.27 -15.86 1.71
N VAL A 80 37.37 -15.39 0.86
CA VAL A 80 36.82 -14.03 0.92
C VAL A 80 35.29 -14.11 0.91
N TYR A 81 34.66 -13.40 1.82
CA TYR A 81 33.20 -13.19 1.82
C TYR A 81 32.84 -12.01 0.91
N ASP A 82 31.95 -12.21 -0.04
CA ASP A 82 31.48 -11.19 -0.97
C ASP A 82 30.20 -10.51 -0.49
N ASP A 83 29.20 -11.29 -0.07
CA ASP A 83 27.95 -10.78 0.50
C ASP A 83 27.34 -11.78 1.50
N ILE A 84 26.64 -11.24 2.49
CA ILE A 84 25.92 -12.04 3.49
C ILE A 84 24.54 -11.45 3.69
N LYS A 85 23.53 -12.29 3.50
CA LYS A 85 22.13 -11.95 3.69
C LYS A 85 21.45 -12.90 4.66
N VAL A 86 20.56 -12.38 5.48
CA VAL A 86 19.68 -13.16 6.33
C VAL A 86 18.25 -12.93 5.88
N ASN A 87 17.52 -13.99 5.52
CA ASN A 87 16.21 -13.92 4.87
C ASN A 87 16.14 -12.90 3.70
N GLY A 88 17.20 -12.86 2.88
CA GLY A 88 17.32 -11.95 1.74
C GLY A 88 17.73 -10.53 2.08
N CYS A 89 17.80 -10.13 3.33
CA CYS A 89 18.17 -8.79 3.78
C CYS A 89 19.64 -8.72 4.21
N LYS A 90 20.33 -7.62 3.88
CA LYS A 90 21.71 -7.37 4.33
C LYS A 90 21.75 -7.12 5.82
N ILE A 91 22.71 -7.76 6.49
CA ILE A 91 22.96 -7.60 7.93
C ILE A 91 24.34 -6.96 8.14
N PRO A 92 24.52 -6.01 9.08
CA PRO A 92 25.85 -5.55 9.48
C PRO A 92 26.67 -6.69 10.10
N TYR A 93 27.87 -6.88 9.62
CA TYR A 93 28.77 -7.93 10.15
C TYR A 93 30.21 -7.44 10.28
N ALA A 94 30.98 -8.16 11.08
CA ALA A 94 32.42 -7.98 11.22
C ALA A 94 33.14 -9.31 10.89
N ILE A 95 34.28 -9.21 10.19
CA ILE A 95 35.12 -10.36 9.84
C ILE A 95 36.30 -10.41 10.78
N LYS A 96 36.58 -11.58 11.36
CA LYS A 96 37.79 -11.86 12.16
C LYS A 96 38.42 -13.16 11.65
N GLY A 97 39.46 -13.03 10.84
CA GLY A 97 40.03 -14.18 10.12
C GLY A 97 39.04 -14.71 9.09
N ASN A 98 38.67 -15.97 9.22
CA ASN A 98 37.66 -16.61 8.35
C ASN A 98 36.28 -16.68 9.01
N ASP A 99 36.08 -16.01 10.13
CA ASP A 99 34.83 -16.00 10.87
C ASP A 99 34.07 -14.69 10.64
N VAL A 100 32.77 -14.80 10.47
CA VAL A 100 31.83 -13.66 10.39
C VAL A 100 31.03 -13.56 11.68
N TYR A 101 30.99 -12.37 12.26
CA TYR A 101 30.27 -12.07 13.49
C TYR A 101 29.15 -11.07 13.20
N VAL A 102 27.98 -11.32 13.78
CA VAL A 102 26.80 -10.42 13.74
C VAL A 102 26.33 -10.13 15.16
N GLY A 103 25.81 -8.94 15.37
CA GLY A 103 25.17 -8.57 16.62
C GLY A 103 23.82 -9.29 16.79
N THR A 104 23.53 -9.78 17.99
CA THR A 104 22.29 -10.52 18.27
C THR A 104 21.07 -9.63 18.16
N TYR A 105 21.14 -8.35 18.58
CA TYR A 105 20.08 -7.36 18.37
C TYR A 105 19.84 -7.03 16.89
N ALA A 106 20.92 -6.93 16.10
CA ALA A 106 20.80 -6.71 14.67
C ALA A 106 20.12 -7.89 13.98
N LEU A 107 20.44 -9.11 14.42
CA LEU A 107 19.82 -10.35 13.94
C LEU A 107 18.31 -10.37 14.25
N ASP A 108 17.92 -10.11 15.50
CA ASP A 108 16.52 -10.07 15.92
C ASP A 108 15.73 -8.96 15.18
N SER A 109 16.27 -7.75 15.10
CA SER A 109 15.63 -6.64 14.38
C SER A 109 15.41 -6.96 12.92
N LEU A 110 16.40 -7.54 12.26
CA LEU A 110 16.29 -7.97 10.87
C LEU A 110 15.30 -9.12 10.70
N ALA A 111 15.30 -10.10 11.63
CA ALA A 111 14.35 -11.21 11.60
C ALA A 111 12.91 -10.73 11.74
N ARG A 112 12.65 -9.77 12.63
CA ARG A 112 11.33 -9.15 12.79
C ARG A 112 10.88 -8.45 11.49
N LEU A 113 11.78 -7.71 10.88
CA LEU A 113 11.51 -6.97 9.63
C LEU A 113 11.24 -7.92 8.46
N ALA A 114 12.09 -8.94 8.29
CA ALA A 114 12.00 -9.87 7.17
C ALA A 114 10.81 -10.83 7.25
N LEU A 115 10.44 -11.25 8.47
CA LEU A 115 9.30 -12.13 8.70
C LEU A 115 8.01 -11.38 9.02
N GLN A 116 8.08 -10.07 9.25
CA GLN A 116 6.97 -9.23 9.69
C GLN A 116 6.21 -9.84 10.87
N SER A 117 6.94 -10.40 11.85
CA SER A 117 6.38 -11.09 13.00
C SER A 117 7.27 -10.94 14.23
N GLN A 118 6.64 -10.69 15.37
CA GLN A 118 7.25 -10.72 16.70
C GLN A 118 6.73 -11.89 17.56
N LYS A 119 6.06 -12.85 16.94
CA LYS A 119 5.50 -13.98 17.65
C LYS A 119 6.59 -14.71 18.45
N TYR A 120 6.34 -14.96 19.74
CA TYR A 120 7.28 -15.66 20.63
C TYR A 120 7.34 -17.14 20.29
N GLU A 121 8.12 -17.47 19.28
CA GLU A 121 8.42 -18.84 18.87
C GLU A 121 9.82 -18.89 18.23
N LYS A 122 10.49 -20.05 18.37
CA LYS A 122 11.78 -20.29 17.72
C LYS A 122 11.60 -20.28 16.20
N ARG A 123 12.38 -19.47 15.51
CA ARG A 123 12.35 -19.31 14.04
C ARG A 123 13.69 -19.68 13.44
N ALA A 124 13.63 -20.25 12.24
CA ALA A 124 14.79 -20.56 11.42
C ALA A 124 14.97 -19.42 10.40
N LEU A 125 16.13 -18.79 10.42
CA LEU A 125 16.52 -17.72 9.51
C LEU A 125 17.46 -18.27 8.45
N ASN A 126 17.13 -18.06 7.18
CA ASN A 126 17.99 -18.47 6.07
C ASN A 126 19.18 -17.51 5.95
N VAL A 127 20.38 -18.04 6.02
CA VAL A 127 21.63 -17.29 5.87
C VAL A 127 22.23 -17.63 4.51
N ASN A 128 22.23 -16.69 3.58
CA ASN A 128 22.86 -16.82 2.27
C ASN A 128 24.24 -16.18 2.32
N VAL A 129 25.25 -16.96 2.01
CA VAL A 129 26.66 -16.54 1.99
C VAL A 129 27.15 -16.63 0.55
N GLU A 130 27.56 -15.51 -0.01
CA GLU A 130 28.30 -15.43 -1.27
C GLU A 130 29.77 -15.23 -0.93
N ALA A 131 30.65 -16.06 -1.48
CA ALA A 131 32.07 -16.05 -1.17
C ALA A 131 32.90 -16.55 -2.34
N HIS A 132 34.21 -16.30 -2.33
CA HIS A 132 35.14 -16.90 -3.28
C HIS A 132 36.46 -17.35 -2.61
N ALA A 133 37.08 -18.36 -3.22
CA ALA A 133 38.44 -18.75 -2.89
C ALA A 133 39.40 -18.20 -3.94
N LEU A 134 40.51 -17.65 -3.50
CA LEU A 134 41.62 -17.30 -4.34
C LEU A 134 42.60 -18.49 -4.42
N LEU A 135 42.92 -18.93 -5.63
CA LEU A 135 43.81 -20.05 -5.86
C LEU A 135 45.24 -19.56 -6.10
N ASN A 136 46.23 -20.43 -5.84
CA ASN A 136 47.64 -20.18 -6.12
C ASN A 136 47.93 -19.95 -7.59
N THR A 137 47.04 -20.37 -8.50
CA THR A 137 47.07 -20.12 -9.94
C THR A 137 46.63 -18.71 -10.33
N GLY A 138 46.13 -17.90 -9.37
CA GLY A 138 45.59 -16.57 -9.62
C GLY A 138 44.12 -16.56 -10.03
N HIS A 139 43.45 -17.69 -10.10
CA HIS A 139 42.03 -17.78 -10.38
C HIS A 139 41.21 -17.60 -9.11
N ALA A 140 40.01 -17.02 -9.23
CA ALA A 140 39.00 -16.94 -8.18
C ALA A 140 37.87 -17.95 -8.45
N LEU A 141 37.46 -18.69 -7.43
CA LEU A 141 36.39 -19.67 -7.51
C LEU A 141 35.25 -19.19 -6.60
N ALA A 142 34.14 -18.76 -7.20
CA ALA A 142 32.98 -18.26 -6.46
C ALA A 142 32.06 -19.40 -6.04
N PHE A 143 31.43 -19.23 -4.87
CA PHE A 143 30.42 -20.15 -4.34
C PHE A 143 29.34 -19.42 -3.56
N THR A 144 28.19 -20.07 -3.47
CA THR A 144 27.08 -19.66 -2.62
C THR A 144 26.76 -20.79 -1.67
N LYS A 145 26.52 -20.48 -0.39
CA LYS A 145 26.11 -21.46 0.62
C LYS A 145 24.92 -20.95 1.39
N GLU A 146 23.92 -21.82 1.54
CA GLU A 146 22.79 -21.61 2.42
C GLU A 146 23.03 -22.30 3.77
N LEU A 147 22.78 -21.59 4.85
CA LEU A 147 22.87 -22.06 6.24
C LEU A 147 21.60 -21.61 6.97
N VAL A 148 21.39 -22.18 8.15
CA VAL A 148 20.27 -21.82 9.01
C VAL A 148 20.79 -21.28 10.33
N GLN A 149 20.26 -20.12 10.74
CA GLN A 149 20.46 -19.55 12.07
C GLN A 149 19.12 -19.56 12.80
N ASN A 150 19.07 -20.19 13.96
CA ASN A 150 17.89 -20.16 14.81
C ASN A 150 17.90 -18.95 15.72
N GLU A 151 16.71 -18.36 15.90
CA GLU A 151 16.50 -17.23 16.79
C GLU A 151 15.13 -17.36 17.48
N THR A 152 15.04 -16.94 18.75
CA THR A 152 13.81 -16.78 19.51
C THR A 152 13.70 -15.32 19.93
N PRO A 153 12.67 -14.56 19.48
CA PRO A 153 12.52 -13.15 19.79
C PRO A 153 12.21 -12.92 21.28
N VAL A 154 12.20 -11.66 21.68
CA VAL A 154 11.74 -11.26 23.01
C VAL A 154 10.31 -11.77 23.25
N LYS A 155 10.07 -12.32 24.45
CA LYS A 155 8.74 -12.81 24.83
C LYS A 155 7.74 -11.67 24.74
N THR A 156 6.66 -11.90 24.01
CA THR A 156 5.54 -10.97 23.85
C THR A 156 4.58 -11.07 25.05
N PRO A 157 3.82 -10.00 25.36
CA PRO A 157 2.70 -10.09 26.30
C PRO A 157 1.64 -11.09 25.83
N ASP A 158 0.89 -11.64 26.76
CA ASP A 158 -0.28 -12.44 26.42
C ASP A 158 -1.37 -11.57 25.80
N VAL A 159 -2.14 -12.11 24.83
CA VAL A 159 -3.26 -11.41 24.24
C VAL A 159 -4.36 -11.23 25.29
N ASP A 160 -4.75 -9.98 25.56
CA ASP A 160 -5.76 -9.67 26.57
C ASP A 160 -7.17 -10.04 26.09
N SER A 161 -7.87 -10.84 26.92
CA SER A 161 -9.24 -11.28 26.62
C SER A 161 -10.28 -10.16 26.72
N ASN A 162 -9.98 -9.08 27.44
CA ASN A 162 -10.86 -7.91 27.59
C ASN A 162 -10.69 -6.90 26.44
N GLY A 163 -9.72 -7.09 25.57
CA GLY A 163 -9.41 -6.24 24.44
C GLY A 163 -8.42 -5.13 24.78
N TYR A 164 -8.32 -4.17 23.88
CA TYR A 164 -7.34 -3.09 23.93
C TYR A 164 -7.99 -1.72 23.79
N TYR A 165 -7.39 -0.72 24.42
CA TYR A 165 -7.86 0.67 24.37
C TYR A 165 -6.70 1.65 24.40
N LEU A 166 -7.01 2.91 24.12
CA LEU A 166 -6.08 4.02 24.13
C LEU A 166 -6.40 4.98 25.26
N LEU A 167 -5.37 5.51 25.90
CA LEU A 167 -5.43 6.69 26.74
C LEU A 167 -4.39 7.71 26.27
N GLY A 168 -4.73 8.99 26.41
CA GLY A 168 -3.85 10.08 26.06
C GLY A 168 -4.59 11.32 25.60
N ASP A 169 -3.86 12.27 25.03
CA ASP A 169 -4.40 13.55 24.56
C ASP A 169 -5.17 13.43 23.22
N ILE A 170 -5.43 12.20 22.80
CA ILE A 170 -6.26 11.87 21.65
C ILE A 170 -7.72 11.85 22.07
N SER A 171 -8.63 12.37 21.27
CA SER A 171 -10.09 12.36 21.50
C SER A 171 -10.57 13.12 22.75
N GLY A 172 -9.75 14.02 23.30
CA GLY A 172 -10.15 14.90 24.41
C GLY A 172 -10.43 14.23 25.76
N ASN A 173 -10.10 12.94 25.91
CA ASN A 173 -10.36 12.16 27.12
C ASN A 173 -9.18 12.22 28.11
N GLY A 174 -8.03 12.68 27.68
CA GLY A 174 -6.81 12.71 28.47
C GLY A 174 -6.38 11.31 28.92
N TRP A 175 -5.67 11.26 30.03
CA TRP A 175 -5.18 10.02 30.66
C TRP A 175 -6.16 9.44 31.68
N ASP A 176 -7.47 9.66 31.49
CA ASP A 176 -8.51 9.19 32.40
C ASP A 176 -8.97 7.76 32.02
N PRO A 177 -8.62 6.73 32.83
CA PRO A 177 -8.98 5.35 32.54
C PRO A 177 -10.47 5.05 32.60
N SER A 178 -11.27 5.97 33.17
CA SER A 178 -12.73 5.85 33.15
C SER A 178 -13.35 6.20 31.79
N LYS A 179 -12.54 6.76 30.87
CA LYS A 179 -12.98 7.21 29.55
C LYS A 179 -12.06 6.66 28.43
N PRO A 180 -11.84 5.36 28.38
CA PRO A 180 -10.94 4.76 27.39
C PRO A 180 -11.51 4.87 25.98
N VAL A 181 -10.65 4.98 24.99
CA VAL A 181 -11.02 4.80 23.59
C VAL A 181 -10.81 3.34 23.24
N TRP A 182 -11.87 2.55 23.30
CA TRP A 182 -11.79 1.12 22.99
C TRP A 182 -11.52 0.86 21.51
N LEU A 183 -10.61 -0.07 21.24
CA LEU A 183 -10.38 -0.61 19.91
C LEU A 183 -11.27 -1.84 19.69
N SER A 184 -12.05 -1.81 18.62
CA SER A 184 -12.93 -2.93 18.24
C SER A 184 -12.13 -4.05 17.60
N LYS A 185 -12.37 -5.30 17.98
CA LYS A 185 -11.78 -6.46 17.30
C LYS A 185 -12.39 -6.61 15.92
N VAL A 186 -11.57 -6.46 14.87
CA VAL A 186 -12.01 -6.58 13.45
C VAL A 186 -11.59 -7.89 12.82
N ALA A 187 -10.52 -8.53 13.35
CA ALA A 187 -10.09 -9.86 12.98
C ALA A 187 -9.35 -10.50 14.17
N ASP A 188 -8.94 -11.76 14.05
CA ASP A 188 -8.17 -12.39 15.12
C ASP A 188 -6.82 -11.70 15.32
N GLY A 189 -6.56 -11.22 16.54
CA GLY A 189 -5.38 -10.43 16.89
C GLY A 189 -5.33 -9.01 16.31
N ILE A 190 -6.40 -8.54 15.65
CA ILE A 190 -6.45 -7.20 15.01
C ILE A 190 -7.55 -6.37 15.65
N TYR A 191 -7.17 -5.18 16.09
CA TYR A 191 -8.07 -4.23 16.75
C TYR A 191 -7.99 -2.86 16.09
N GLU A 192 -9.11 -2.21 15.87
CA GLU A 192 -9.18 -0.89 15.22
C GLU A 192 -10.10 0.07 16.00
N GLY A 193 -9.74 1.33 15.97
CA GLY A 193 -10.54 2.42 16.52
C GLY A 193 -10.30 3.71 15.74
N THR A 194 -11.20 4.66 15.94
CA THR A 194 -11.06 6.00 15.38
C THR A 194 -10.89 7.00 16.50
N VAL A 195 -9.94 7.90 16.34
CA VAL A 195 -9.68 9.01 17.27
C VAL A 195 -9.76 10.33 16.51
N THR A 196 -10.10 11.40 17.22
CA THR A 196 -10.12 12.76 16.68
C THR A 196 -9.19 13.62 17.49
N THR A 197 -8.18 14.19 16.84
CA THR A 197 -7.29 15.18 17.45
C THR A 197 -7.79 16.58 17.12
N THR A 198 -7.65 17.51 18.05
CA THR A 198 -8.09 18.89 17.88
C THR A 198 -6.94 19.86 18.21
N GLY A 199 -6.72 20.82 17.33
CA GLY A 199 -5.65 21.81 17.47
C GLY A 199 -4.31 21.34 16.90
N GLU A 200 -3.42 22.33 16.71
CA GLU A 200 -2.05 22.09 16.24
C GLU A 200 -1.19 21.54 17.38
N GLY A 201 -0.35 20.58 17.09
CA GLY A 201 0.61 20.02 18.05
C GLY A 201 0.59 18.48 18.10
N ASP A 202 1.29 17.95 19.08
CA ASP A 202 1.45 16.52 19.28
C ASP A 202 0.43 16.02 20.31
N HIS A 203 -0.31 15.02 19.96
CA HIS A 203 -1.31 14.34 20.79
C HIS A 203 -0.73 13.02 21.28
N TRP A 204 -0.32 12.96 22.52
CA TRP A 204 0.36 11.85 23.18
C TRP A 204 -0.60 10.75 23.59
N TYR A 205 -0.23 9.50 23.41
CA TYR A 205 -1.07 8.37 23.79
C TYR A 205 -0.26 7.11 24.10
N LYS A 206 -0.95 6.11 24.66
CA LYS A 206 -0.44 4.75 24.86
C LYS A 206 -1.55 3.73 24.60
N TYR A 207 -1.13 2.51 24.34
CA TYR A 207 -2.00 1.35 24.22
C TYR A 207 -2.07 0.63 25.56
N TYR A 208 -3.26 0.15 25.90
CA TYR A 208 -3.52 -0.62 27.12
C TYR A 208 -4.28 -1.88 26.77
N GLY A 209 -3.91 -3.02 27.43
CA GLY A 209 -4.66 -4.25 27.42
C GLY A 209 -5.39 -4.41 28.74
N GLY A 210 -6.62 -4.99 28.69
CA GLY A 210 -7.39 -5.28 29.88
C GLY A 210 -7.85 -4.07 30.68
N THR A 211 -8.13 -4.30 31.97
CA THR A 211 -8.64 -3.28 32.90
C THR A 211 -7.61 -2.82 33.93
N ASP A 212 -6.44 -3.46 34.01
CA ASP A 212 -5.38 -3.15 34.97
C ASP A 212 -4.39 -2.15 34.39
N TRP A 213 -4.85 -0.96 34.15
CA TRP A 213 -3.96 0.12 33.76
C TRP A 213 -3.03 0.47 34.95
N GLY A 214 -1.75 0.59 34.70
CA GLY A 214 -0.77 0.92 35.74
C GLY A 214 0.17 -0.22 36.12
N ASN A 215 0.00 -1.41 35.56
CA ASN A 215 1.01 -2.44 35.66
C ASN A 215 2.04 -2.26 34.52
N TRP A 216 3.25 -1.81 34.90
CA TRP A 216 4.32 -1.47 33.97
C TRP A 216 5.43 -2.56 33.92
N ASP A 217 5.15 -3.75 34.41
CA ASP A 217 6.16 -4.81 34.58
C ASP A 217 6.26 -5.75 33.37
N GLY A 218 7.14 -5.42 32.46
CA GLY A 218 7.67 -6.33 31.45
C GLY A 218 6.61 -7.07 30.64
N ALA A 219 6.79 -8.38 30.43
CA ALA A 219 5.87 -9.21 29.63
C ALA A 219 4.46 -9.37 30.22
N ASN A 220 4.24 -8.93 31.46
CA ASN A 220 2.93 -8.84 32.09
C ASN A 220 2.35 -7.42 31.98
N ALA A 221 3.05 -6.52 31.30
CA ALA A 221 2.59 -5.15 31.15
C ALA A 221 1.35 -5.10 30.28
N HIS A 222 0.29 -4.53 30.85
CA HIS A 222 -0.91 -4.20 30.09
C HIS A 222 -0.77 -2.84 29.39
N VAL A 223 0.42 -2.23 29.41
CA VAL A 223 0.73 -0.94 28.80
C VAL A 223 1.76 -1.11 27.72
N MET A 224 1.51 -0.54 26.56
CA MET A 224 2.40 -0.58 25.42
C MET A 224 2.56 0.81 24.79
N GLY A 225 3.71 1.06 24.22
CA GLY A 225 4.04 2.31 23.55
C GLY A 225 5.03 2.04 22.41
N CYS A 226 5.95 2.97 22.20
CA CYS A 226 7.03 2.87 21.21
C CYS A 226 8.40 2.98 21.89
N ASP A 227 9.48 2.90 21.11
CA ASP A 227 10.86 2.98 21.62
C ASP A 227 11.31 4.44 21.80
N VAL A 228 10.76 5.38 21.03
CA VAL A 228 11.18 6.78 21.00
C VAL A 228 10.05 7.67 21.47
N ASN A 229 10.34 8.52 22.48
CA ASN A 229 9.33 9.44 23.00
C ASN A 229 8.96 10.51 21.98
N GLY A 230 7.67 10.65 21.68
CA GLY A 230 7.17 11.56 20.65
C GLY A 230 7.31 11.01 19.23
N ASP A 231 7.40 9.70 19.05
CA ASP A 231 7.43 9.10 17.73
C ASP A 231 6.10 9.32 17.00
N ALA A 232 6.14 10.05 15.89
CA ALA A 232 5.02 10.36 15.01
C ALA A 232 4.93 9.41 13.79
N SER A 233 5.64 8.29 13.81
CA SER A 233 5.62 7.30 12.71
C SER A 233 4.22 6.71 12.55
N LEU A 234 3.74 6.65 11.30
CA LEU A 234 2.44 6.08 10.96
C LEU A 234 2.40 4.55 11.07
N PHE A 235 3.55 3.90 11.17
CA PHE A 235 3.73 2.48 11.44
C PHE A 235 4.92 2.30 12.36
N ASN A 236 4.78 1.50 13.43
CA ASN A 236 5.91 1.10 14.27
C ASN A 236 5.62 -0.21 15.02
N TYR A 237 6.67 -0.74 15.65
CA TYR A 237 6.58 -1.86 16.58
C TYR A 237 6.19 -1.36 17.96
N LEU A 238 5.45 -2.20 18.70
CA LEU A 238 5.09 -1.92 20.08
C LEU A 238 6.25 -2.25 21.01
N ASN A 239 6.51 -1.36 21.97
CA ASN A 239 7.38 -1.59 23.11
C ASN A 239 6.51 -1.79 24.36
N TRP A 240 6.77 -2.85 25.11
CA TRP A 240 6.12 -3.18 26.38
C TRP A 240 7.12 -3.32 27.55
N SER A 241 8.35 -2.90 27.37
CA SER A 241 9.38 -2.87 28.42
C SER A 241 9.08 -1.76 29.44
N ALA A 242 9.80 -1.77 30.56
CA ALA A 242 9.72 -0.70 31.56
C ALA A 242 10.14 0.69 31.01
N GLU A 243 10.86 0.71 29.88
CA GLU A 243 11.36 1.94 29.23
C GLU A 243 10.49 2.41 28.06
N LEU A 244 9.28 1.83 27.88
CA LEU A 244 8.38 2.20 26.81
C LEU A 244 8.08 3.71 26.80
N GLN A 245 7.97 4.29 25.61
CA GLN A 245 7.72 5.69 25.36
C GLN A 245 6.33 5.92 24.77
N CYS A 246 5.90 7.19 24.73
CA CYS A 246 4.64 7.56 24.11
C CYS A 246 4.81 7.85 22.63
N PRO A 247 4.08 7.19 21.73
CA PRO A 247 3.88 7.70 20.38
C PRO A 247 2.99 8.95 20.40
N VAL A 248 2.99 9.71 19.30
CA VAL A 248 2.16 10.88 19.10
C VAL A 248 1.43 10.82 17.76
N ILE A 249 0.28 11.48 17.69
CA ILE A 249 -0.34 11.90 16.44
C ILE A 249 -0.17 13.41 16.35
N SER A 250 0.48 13.89 15.30
CA SER A 250 0.73 15.31 15.10
C SER A 250 -0.37 15.98 14.28
N GLY A 251 -0.87 17.11 14.76
CA GLY A 251 -1.86 17.93 14.09
C GLY A 251 -3.32 17.53 14.36
N GLU A 252 -4.22 18.33 13.81
CA GLU A 252 -5.66 18.11 13.87
C GLU A 252 -6.13 17.12 12.80
N GLY A 253 -7.08 16.26 13.15
CA GLY A 253 -7.64 15.32 12.18
C GLY A 253 -8.42 14.19 12.81
N LYS A 254 -8.99 13.36 11.94
CA LYS A 254 -9.61 12.09 12.30
C LYS A 254 -8.69 10.96 11.85
N TRP A 255 -8.37 10.07 12.78
CA TRP A 255 -7.36 9.06 12.57
C TRP A 255 -7.89 7.67 12.88
N LYS A 256 -7.58 6.71 12.05
CA LYS A 256 -7.80 5.29 12.29
C LYS A 256 -6.55 4.72 12.92
N VAL A 257 -6.69 4.16 14.09
CA VAL A 257 -5.64 3.45 14.82
C VAL A 257 -5.90 1.96 14.67
N ARG A 258 -4.90 1.22 14.20
CA ARG A 258 -4.93 -0.23 14.08
C ARG A 258 -3.82 -0.84 14.91
N LEU A 259 -4.18 -1.76 15.78
CA LEU A 259 -3.29 -2.56 16.61
C LEU A 259 -3.29 -4.00 16.08
N ASP A 260 -2.12 -4.53 15.80
CA ASP A 260 -1.89 -5.92 15.37
C ASP A 260 -1.07 -6.65 16.46
N VAL A 261 -1.73 -7.42 17.31
CA VAL A 261 -1.06 -8.19 18.35
C VAL A 261 -0.49 -9.53 17.87
N ASN A 262 -0.75 -9.92 16.62
CA ASN A 262 -0.05 -11.07 16.03
C ASN A 262 1.39 -10.70 15.70
N ASN A 263 1.60 -9.45 15.29
CA ASN A 263 2.91 -8.90 14.94
C ASN A 263 3.44 -7.89 15.95
N TRP A 264 2.64 -7.52 16.93
CA TRP A 264 2.94 -6.48 17.93
C TRP A 264 3.36 -5.17 17.27
N THR A 265 2.53 -4.71 16.34
CA THR A 265 2.70 -3.47 15.60
C THR A 265 1.48 -2.59 15.71
N TYR A 266 1.65 -1.31 15.39
CA TYR A 266 0.53 -0.41 15.19
C TYR A 266 0.65 0.36 13.89
N THR A 267 -0.49 0.77 13.37
CA THR A 267 -0.58 1.63 12.18
C THR A 267 -1.55 2.77 12.47
N ILE A 268 -1.17 3.97 12.06
CA ILE A 268 -2.00 5.17 12.12
C ILE A 268 -2.28 5.58 10.67
N SER A 269 -3.53 5.85 10.35
CA SER A 269 -3.89 6.40 9.05
C SER A 269 -4.92 7.50 9.20
N GLU A 270 -4.74 8.58 8.47
CA GLU A 270 -5.73 9.66 8.45
C GLU A 270 -7.02 9.18 7.79
N VAL A 271 -8.15 9.43 8.45
CA VAL A 271 -9.47 9.16 7.88
C VAL A 271 -9.90 10.40 7.11
N LYS A 272 -9.71 10.36 5.82
CA LYS A 272 -10.18 11.42 4.94
C LYS A 272 -11.71 11.39 4.87
N PRO A 273 -12.37 12.54 4.93
CA PRO A 273 -13.82 12.58 4.77
C PRO A 273 -14.21 12.04 3.38
N ASP A 274 -15.26 11.26 3.34
CA ASP A 274 -15.89 10.81 2.10
C ASP A 274 -17.22 11.53 1.93
N LEU A 275 -17.83 11.37 0.77
CA LEU A 275 -19.17 11.86 0.51
C LEU A 275 -19.92 10.82 -0.33
N TYR A 276 -21.17 10.60 0.04
CA TYR A 276 -22.06 9.67 -0.63
C TYR A 276 -23.39 10.35 -0.96
N MET A 277 -24.04 9.91 -2.02
CA MET A 277 -25.37 10.32 -2.44
C MET A 277 -26.36 9.17 -2.28
N THR A 278 -27.55 9.43 -1.79
CA THR A 278 -28.71 8.54 -1.82
C THR A 278 -29.97 9.32 -2.14
N GLY A 279 -31.05 8.62 -2.41
CA GLY A 279 -32.31 9.28 -2.76
C GLY A 279 -33.42 8.31 -3.13
N SER A 280 -34.48 8.84 -3.75
CA SER A 280 -35.66 8.08 -4.16
C SER A 280 -35.33 6.91 -5.10
N ASN A 281 -34.36 7.07 -5.99
CA ASN A 281 -33.94 6.03 -6.92
C ASN A 281 -32.96 5.01 -6.30
N TYR A 282 -32.49 5.27 -5.07
CA TYR A 282 -31.54 4.46 -4.32
C TYR A 282 -32.14 3.88 -3.05
N SER A 283 -33.48 3.78 -3.00
CA SER A 283 -34.22 3.21 -1.87
C SER A 283 -33.91 3.89 -0.53
N TRP A 284 -33.59 5.17 -0.54
CA TRP A 284 -33.32 6.00 0.65
C TRP A 284 -32.40 5.31 1.67
N GLY A 285 -31.15 5.10 1.29
CA GLY A 285 -30.14 4.42 2.09
C GLY A 285 -29.96 2.93 1.76
N GLY A 286 -30.79 2.36 0.87
CA GLY A 286 -30.54 1.02 0.33
C GLY A 286 -29.31 0.93 -0.56
N THR A 287 -28.98 2.05 -1.21
CA THR A 287 -27.72 2.24 -1.94
C THR A 287 -27.17 3.63 -1.65
N TRP A 288 -25.87 3.70 -1.40
CA TRP A 288 -25.09 4.92 -1.23
C TRP A 288 -24.07 5.01 -2.35
N LEU A 289 -24.22 5.98 -3.23
CA LEU A 289 -23.31 6.21 -4.34
C LEU A 289 -22.10 7.01 -3.87
N PRO A 290 -20.87 6.49 -3.96
CA PRO A 290 -19.69 7.25 -3.59
C PRO A 290 -19.47 8.41 -4.57
N MET A 291 -19.21 9.60 -4.04
CA MET A 291 -18.76 10.75 -4.80
C MET A 291 -17.24 10.71 -4.96
N THR A 292 -16.74 11.18 -6.08
CA THR A 292 -15.29 11.25 -6.34
C THR A 292 -14.72 12.52 -5.70
N PRO A 293 -13.72 12.42 -4.79
CA PRO A 293 -13.06 13.60 -4.25
C PRO A 293 -12.19 14.29 -5.32
N CYS A 294 -12.15 15.62 -5.31
CA CYS A 294 -11.17 16.39 -6.06
C CYS A 294 -9.78 16.19 -5.43
N TYR A 295 -8.76 15.92 -6.25
CA TYR A 295 -7.42 15.69 -5.74
C TYR A 295 -6.88 16.91 -4.94
N GLY A 296 -6.38 16.62 -3.74
CA GLY A 296 -5.81 17.63 -2.84
C GLY A 296 -6.87 18.47 -2.10
N SER A 297 -8.14 18.05 -2.12
CA SER A 297 -9.18 18.59 -1.26
C SER A 297 -9.87 17.49 -0.46
N ASP A 298 -10.18 17.77 0.78
CA ASP A 298 -10.95 16.91 1.66
C ASP A 298 -12.43 17.32 1.73
N GLU A 299 -12.79 18.46 1.13
CA GLU A 299 -14.13 19.03 1.18
C GLU A 299 -14.85 19.04 -0.19
N ASP A 300 -14.14 18.79 -1.28
CA ASP A 300 -14.65 18.94 -2.64
C ASP A 300 -14.83 17.59 -3.33
N PHE A 301 -16.06 17.36 -3.81
CA PHE A 301 -16.48 16.10 -4.41
C PHE A 301 -17.28 16.33 -5.68
N TRP A 302 -17.21 15.38 -6.61
CA TRP A 302 -17.95 15.44 -7.85
C TRP A 302 -18.42 14.07 -8.33
N THR A 303 -19.41 14.06 -9.21
CA THR A 303 -19.83 12.88 -9.98
C THR A 303 -20.55 13.29 -11.25
N ILE A 304 -20.49 12.46 -12.29
CA ILE A 304 -21.39 12.54 -13.45
C ILE A 304 -22.50 11.52 -13.25
N ILE A 305 -23.74 11.99 -13.30
CA ILE A 305 -24.91 11.16 -13.01
C ILE A 305 -26.09 11.58 -13.89
N TYR A 306 -26.97 10.63 -14.19
CA TYR A 306 -28.28 10.91 -14.78
C TYR A 306 -29.30 11.12 -13.68
N LEU A 307 -29.95 12.27 -13.65
CA LEU A 307 -31.06 12.56 -12.74
C LEU A 307 -32.39 12.40 -13.50
N HIS A 308 -33.39 11.86 -12.82
CA HIS A 308 -34.76 11.79 -13.35
C HIS A 308 -35.57 13.00 -12.90
N GLU A 309 -36.57 13.40 -13.70
CA GLU A 309 -37.51 14.44 -13.30
C GLU A 309 -38.29 13.99 -12.02
N GLY A 310 -38.28 14.83 -11.00
CA GLY A 310 -38.89 14.54 -9.70
C GLY A 310 -38.02 13.69 -8.76
N GLU A 311 -36.83 13.28 -9.18
CA GLU A 311 -35.89 12.54 -8.30
C GLU A 311 -35.50 13.38 -7.10
N GLN A 312 -35.66 12.78 -5.91
CA GLN A 312 -35.24 13.38 -4.65
C GLN A 312 -33.94 12.73 -4.16
N PHE A 313 -33.01 13.53 -3.67
CA PHE A 313 -31.71 13.03 -3.22
C PHE A 313 -31.10 13.90 -2.11
N LYS A 314 -30.10 13.32 -1.44
CA LYS A 314 -29.30 13.92 -0.37
C LYS A 314 -27.87 13.37 -0.39
N PHE A 315 -27.01 14.00 0.38
CA PHE A 315 -25.63 13.61 0.60
C PHE A 315 -25.36 13.29 2.07
N ALA A 316 -24.41 12.41 2.34
CA ALA A 316 -23.92 12.13 3.69
C ALA A 316 -22.41 11.84 3.68
N PRO A 317 -21.65 12.17 4.74
CA PRO A 317 -20.22 11.93 4.83
C PRO A 317 -19.83 10.45 5.07
N GLN A 318 -20.81 9.56 5.15
CA GLN A 318 -20.65 8.11 5.26
C GLN A 318 -21.74 7.40 4.46
N ALA A 319 -21.52 6.12 4.13
CA ALA A 319 -22.54 5.27 3.47
C ALA A 319 -23.62 4.80 4.46
N ASP A 320 -24.15 5.73 5.25
CA ASP A 320 -25.19 5.54 6.25
C ASP A 320 -25.82 6.89 6.58
N TRP A 321 -26.92 6.88 7.31
CA TRP A 321 -27.58 8.09 7.83
C TRP A 321 -26.75 8.73 8.95
N GLY A 322 -26.87 10.04 9.08
CA GLY A 322 -26.19 10.88 10.05
C GLY A 322 -25.37 11.96 9.34
N ASP A 323 -25.51 13.19 9.82
CA ASP A 323 -24.97 14.40 9.19
C ASP A 323 -25.32 14.54 7.70
N ASP A 324 -26.44 13.92 7.30
CA ASP A 324 -26.95 14.00 5.93
C ASP A 324 -27.51 15.40 5.63
N PHE A 325 -27.29 15.86 4.43
CA PHE A 325 -27.72 17.18 3.97
C PHE A 325 -28.20 17.14 2.51
N GLY A 326 -29.00 18.13 2.18
CA GLY A 326 -29.51 18.36 0.83
C GLY A 326 -29.98 19.81 0.70
N GLY A 327 -31.24 20.08 0.97
CA GLY A 327 -31.80 21.43 0.89
C GLY A 327 -31.22 22.44 1.89
N GLN A 328 -30.36 22.03 2.82
CA GLN A 328 -29.60 22.92 3.69
C GLN A 328 -28.35 23.51 3.01
N ALA A 329 -27.90 22.91 1.91
CA ALA A 329 -26.79 23.46 1.15
C ALA A 329 -27.23 24.64 0.27
N THR A 330 -26.32 25.56 0.01
CA THR A 330 -26.54 26.59 -1.01
C THR A 330 -26.55 25.95 -2.40
N VAL A 331 -27.65 26.09 -3.13
CA VAL A 331 -27.84 25.48 -4.46
C VAL A 331 -27.44 26.44 -5.57
N ASN A 332 -26.54 26.02 -6.46
CA ASN A 332 -26.13 26.70 -7.66
C ASN A 332 -26.49 25.85 -8.90
N ASP A 333 -27.62 26.11 -9.51
CA ASP A 333 -28.08 25.38 -10.69
C ASP A 333 -27.63 26.09 -11.99
N VAL A 334 -26.41 25.82 -12.42
CA VAL A 334 -25.81 26.43 -13.62
C VAL A 334 -26.28 25.71 -14.88
N ALA A 335 -26.51 24.40 -14.82
CA ALA A 335 -26.96 23.60 -15.97
C ALA A 335 -28.47 23.68 -16.25
N GLY A 336 -29.24 24.32 -15.39
CA GLY A 336 -30.69 24.43 -15.55
C GLY A 336 -31.44 23.11 -15.36
N ALA A 337 -30.99 22.32 -14.38
CA ALA A 337 -31.69 21.10 -13.94
C ALA A 337 -32.98 21.40 -13.19
N ASN A 338 -33.28 22.66 -12.92
CA ASN A 338 -34.41 23.16 -12.16
C ASN A 338 -34.49 22.56 -10.76
N ILE A 339 -33.34 22.56 -10.06
CA ILE A 339 -33.23 21.99 -8.70
C ILE A 339 -34.13 22.83 -7.77
N THR A 340 -34.98 22.13 -7.04
CA THR A 340 -35.80 22.69 -5.95
C THR A 340 -35.52 21.95 -4.63
N VAL A 341 -36.04 22.48 -3.54
CA VAL A 341 -35.91 21.90 -2.20
C VAL A 341 -37.29 21.46 -1.72
N ASP A 342 -37.42 20.21 -1.30
CA ASP A 342 -38.59 19.67 -0.62
C ASP A 342 -38.20 19.16 0.79
N GLY A 343 -38.54 19.93 1.80
CA GLY A 343 -38.08 19.69 3.17
C GLY A 343 -36.56 19.81 3.27
N THR A 344 -35.88 18.70 3.49
CA THR A 344 -34.41 18.63 3.55
C THR A 344 -33.80 17.99 2.29
N ASN A 345 -34.62 17.61 1.31
CA ASN A 345 -34.17 16.94 0.08
C ASN A 345 -33.96 17.96 -1.04
N LEU A 346 -33.04 17.64 -1.93
CA LEU A 346 -32.93 18.25 -3.26
C LEU A 346 -33.83 17.48 -4.22
N VAL A 347 -34.45 18.19 -5.16
CA VAL A 347 -35.36 17.60 -6.16
C VAL A 347 -34.93 18.07 -7.55
N ALA A 348 -34.66 17.14 -8.45
CA ALA A 348 -34.38 17.46 -9.84
C ALA A 348 -35.67 17.77 -10.60
N GLY A 349 -35.78 18.94 -11.18
CA GLY A 349 -36.97 19.35 -11.95
C GLY A 349 -36.92 18.98 -13.42
N LYS A 350 -35.78 18.51 -13.92
CA LYS A 350 -35.57 18.12 -15.32
C LYS A 350 -34.65 16.90 -15.41
N ALA A 351 -35.08 15.90 -16.18
CA ALA A 351 -34.27 14.71 -16.44
C ALA A 351 -33.08 15.03 -17.35
N GLY A 352 -31.94 14.42 -17.09
CA GLY A 352 -30.73 14.56 -17.91
C GLY A 352 -29.45 14.13 -17.20
N TRP A 353 -28.36 14.15 -17.96
CA TRP A 353 -27.01 13.98 -17.42
C TRP A 353 -26.53 15.31 -16.82
N TYR A 354 -25.88 15.24 -15.66
CA TYR A 354 -25.32 16.38 -14.97
C TYR A 354 -23.98 16.04 -14.32
N LEU A 355 -23.13 17.04 -14.22
CA LEU A 355 -21.96 17.03 -13.33
C LEU A 355 -22.39 17.68 -12.02
N LEU A 356 -22.45 16.88 -10.96
CA LEU A 356 -22.71 17.38 -9.62
C LEU A 356 -21.37 17.68 -8.94
N TYR A 357 -21.25 18.88 -8.41
CA TYR A 357 -20.11 19.31 -7.61
C TYR A 357 -20.60 19.77 -6.23
N ILE A 358 -19.96 19.24 -5.20
CA ILE A 358 -20.30 19.48 -3.81
C ILE A 358 -19.07 19.96 -3.06
N HIS A 359 -19.19 21.12 -2.42
CA HIS A 359 -18.27 21.55 -1.38
C HIS A 359 -18.90 21.24 -0.02
N ASN A 360 -18.30 20.32 0.76
CA ASN A 360 -18.77 19.85 2.04
C ASN A 360 -17.94 20.46 3.20
N GLY A 361 -17.67 21.75 3.13
CA GLY A 361 -17.00 22.51 4.19
C GLY A 361 -17.98 23.04 5.25
N SER A 362 -17.55 24.05 5.98
CA SER A 362 -18.37 24.73 7.00
C SER A 362 -19.64 25.36 6.40
N GLU A 363 -19.53 25.85 5.16
CA GLU A 363 -20.66 26.33 4.37
C GLU A 363 -20.83 25.38 3.18
N ARG A 364 -21.81 24.48 3.28
CA ARG A 364 -22.08 23.49 2.24
C ARG A 364 -22.66 24.11 0.99
N THR A 365 -22.07 23.82 -0.17
CA THR A 365 -22.63 24.21 -1.48
C THR A 365 -22.85 23.00 -2.37
N PHE A 366 -23.90 23.05 -3.16
CA PHE A 366 -24.23 22.07 -4.18
C PHE A 366 -24.36 22.78 -5.51
N THR A 367 -23.54 22.42 -6.47
CA THR A 367 -23.53 23.03 -7.81
C THR A 367 -23.84 21.97 -8.87
N VAL A 368 -24.80 22.27 -9.74
CA VAL A 368 -25.15 21.45 -10.89
C VAL A 368 -24.57 22.08 -12.16
N LEU A 369 -23.70 21.36 -12.82
CA LEU A 369 -22.99 21.79 -14.02
C LEU A 369 -23.39 20.91 -15.21
N GLU A 370 -23.14 21.45 -16.43
CA GLU A 370 -23.19 20.63 -17.63
C GLU A 370 -22.23 19.42 -17.51
N PRO A 371 -22.62 18.22 -17.97
CA PRO A 371 -21.85 16.98 -17.80
C PRO A 371 -20.67 16.92 -18.79
N ASN A 372 -19.85 17.95 -18.80
CA ASN A 372 -18.79 18.12 -19.76
C ASN A 372 -17.54 17.34 -19.37
N VAL A 373 -17.21 16.36 -20.17
CA VAL A 373 -15.96 15.59 -20.13
C VAL A 373 -15.05 16.07 -21.25
N TYR A 374 -13.76 16.11 -20.99
CA TYR A 374 -12.75 16.57 -21.94
C TYR A 374 -11.60 15.58 -22.08
N LEU A 375 -11.11 15.41 -23.32
CA LEU A 375 -9.73 14.94 -23.52
C LEU A 375 -8.78 16.06 -23.13
N ILE A 376 -7.60 15.70 -22.63
CA ILE A 376 -6.56 16.65 -22.24
C ILE A 376 -5.17 16.08 -22.54
N GLY A 377 -4.19 16.94 -22.72
CA GLY A 377 -2.81 16.56 -22.99
C GLY A 377 -2.57 16.11 -24.42
N ASP A 378 -1.61 15.21 -24.62
CA ASP A 378 -1.17 14.84 -25.96
C ASP A 378 -2.24 14.08 -26.75
N THR A 379 -3.17 13.38 -26.10
CA THR A 379 -4.36 12.79 -26.76
C THR A 379 -5.27 13.83 -27.40
N ALA A 380 -5.38 15.00 -26.80
CA ALA A 380 -6.13 16.13 -27.33
C ALA A 380 -5.29 17.01 -28.27
N GLY A 381 -3.94 16.91 -28.19
CA GLY A 381 -2.99 17.77 -28.88
C GLY A 381 -2.60 19.02 -28.11
N GLU A 382 -3.21 19.28 -26.95
CA GLU A 382 -2.90 20.41 -26.09
C GLU A 382 -3.31 20.15 -24.62
N TRP A 383 -2.74 20.94 -23.71
CA TRP A 383 -2.93 20.80 -22.26
C TRP A 383 -3.94 21.80 -21.68
N ASN A 384 -4.93 22.20 -22.47
CA ASN A 384 -6.02 23.06 -22.01
C ASN A 384 -7.37 22.40 -22.24
N VAL A 385 -8.32 22.73 -21.38
CA VAL A 385 -9.73 22.41 -21.59
C VAL A 385 -10.29 23.32 -22.72
N ALA A 386 -10.80 22.69 -23.77
CA ALA A 386 -11.37 23.41 -24.93
C ALA A 386 -12.61 22.66 -25.47
N ASP A 387 -13.52 23.39 -26.07
CA ASP A 387 -14.75 22.81 -26.65
C ASP A 387 -14.47 21.76 -27.74
N SER A 388 -13.34 21.88 -28.45
CA SER A 388 -12.89 20.92 -29.47
C SER A 388 -12.56 19.55 -28.87
N HIS A 389 -12.29 19.49 -27.57
CA HIS A 389 -11.90 18.25 -26.82
C HIS A 389 -13.06 17.66 -26.03
N LYS A 390 -14.23 18.30 -26.12
CA LYS A 390 -15.41 17.91 -25.35
C LYS A 390 -16.05 16.65 -25.89
N PHE A 391 -16.46 15.77 -25.01
CA PHE A 391 -17.23 14.59 -25.35
C PHE A 391 -18.66 14.94 -25.77
N THR A 392 -19.20 14.15 -26.68
CA THR A 392 -20.64 14.16 -26.98
C THR A 392 -21.41 13.53 -25.84
N VAL A 393 -22.34 14.26 -25.24
CA VAL A 393 -23.17 13.82 -24.14
C VAL A 393 -24.39 13.07 -24.67
N PRO A 394 -24.68 11.84 -24.19
CA PRO A 394 -25.87 11.11 -24.60
C PRO A 394 -27.17 11.74 -24.02
N THR A 395 -28.29 11.46 -24.64
CA THR A 395 -29.60 11.95 -24.20
C THR A 395 -30.33 10.97 -23.29
N THR A 396 -29.87 9.74 -23.17
CA THR A 396 -30.51 8.67 -22.38
C THR A 396 -29.58 8.21 -21.26
N GLU A 397 -30.14 7.68 -20.18
CA GLU A 397 -29.40 7.20 -19.01
C GLU A 397 -28.39 6.09 -19.37
N ASP A 398 -28.77 5.11 -20.21
CA ASP A 398 -27.89 4.04 -20.67
C ASP A 398 -26.92 4.48 -21.79
N GLY A 399 -26.96 5.75 -22.17
CA GLY A 399 -26.16 6.28 -23.26
C GLY A 399 -24.67 6.30 -22.96
N VAL A 400 -23.88 6.46 -24.01
CA VAL A 400 -22.43 6.46 -23.96
C VAL A 400 -21.91 7.83 -24.35
N PHE A 401 -21.04 8.39 -23.53
CA PHE A 401 -20.29 9.60 -23.86
C PHE A 401 -19.19 9.24 -24.86
N GLU A 402 -19.08 9.97 -25.95
CA GLU A 402 -18.12 9.72 -27.02
C GLU A 402 -17.12 10.88 -27.14
N SER A 403 -15.83 10.58 -27.07
CA SER A 403 -14.80 11.59 -27.25
C SER A 403 -14.67 12.02 -28.71
N PRO A 404 -14.06 13.19 -29.00
CA PRO A 404 -13.41 13.42 -30.28
C PRO A 404 -12.37 12.33 -30.56
N ALA A 405 -11.97 12.19 -31.85
CA ALA A 405 -10.86 11.33 -32.20
C ALA A 405 -9.57 11.85 -31.58
N PHE A 406 -8.74 10.94 -31.05
CA PHE A 406 -7.45 11.29 -30.46
C PHE A 406 -6.53 11.92 -31.52
N ALA A 407 -5.91 13.03 -31.18
CA ALA A 407 -5.05 13.78 -32.10
C ALA A 407 -3.72 13.06 -32.36
N ASN A 408 -3.18 12.37 -31.35
CA ASN A 408 -1.86 11.75 -31.42
C ASN A 408 -1.85 10.36 -30.78
N ASP A 409 -0.80 9.58 -31.11
CA ASP A 409 -0.37 8.44 -30.31
C ASP A 409 0.13 8.98 -28.96
N ALA A 410 -0.51 8.64 -27.87
CA ALA A 410 -0.23 9.23 -26.58
C ALA A 410 -0.69 8.35 -25.41
N GLU A 411 -0.62 8.88 -24.21
CA GLU A 411 -1.23 8.31 -23.00
C GLU A 411 -2.58 8.98 -22.75
N LEU A 412 -3.62 8.17 -22.52
CA LEU A 412 -4.97 8.68 -22.31
C LEU A 412 -5.07 9.56 -21.06
N ARG A 413 -5.61 10.75 -21.23
CA ARG A 413 -5.93 11.69 -20.17
C ARG A 413 -7.31 12.30 -20.41
N MET A 414 -8.15 12.27 -19.37
CA MET A 414 -9.50 12.83 -19.40
C MET A 414 -9.80 13.54 -18.08
N CYS A 415 -10.64 14.55 -18.12
CA CYS A 415 -11.06 15.28 -16.92
C CYS A 415 -12.49 15.83 -17.08
N VAL A 416 -13.07 16.25 -15.96
CA VAL A 416 -14.14 17.24 -15.95
C VAL A 416 -13.57 18.61 -15.61
N SER A 417 -14.28 19.69 -15.99
CA SER A 417 -13.89 21.05 -15.64
C SER A 417 -14.77 21.57 -14.52
N ILE A 418 -14.15 21.91 -13.40
CA ILE A 418 -14.79 22.55 -12.25
C ILE A 418 -13.97 23.80 -11.94
N ASP A 419 -14.65 24.93 -11.75
CA ASP A 419 -14.00 26.20 -11.44
C ASP A 419 -13.05 26.06 -10.22
N ASN A 420 -11.91 26.73 -10.29
CA ASN A 420 -10.84 26.73 -9.31
C ASN A 420 -10.06 25.40 -9.15
N PHE A 421 -10.33 24.40 -10.00
CA PHE A 421 -9.55 23.17 -10.04
C PHE A 421 -8.83 23.00 -11.37
N ASP A 422 -7.52 22.73 -11.30
CA ASP A 422 -6.76 22.30 -12.48
C ASP A 422 -7.29 20.93 -12.96
N TRP A 423 -7.20 20.67 -14.26
CA TRP A 423 -7.70 19.45 -14.91
C TRP A 423 -7.27 18.16 -14.21
N TRP A 424 -6.04 18.09 -13.70
CA TRP A 424 -5.49 16.89 -13.04
C TRP A 424 -6.08 16.61 -11.67
N LYS A 425 -6.82 17.56 -11.08
CA LYS A 425 -7.54 17.38 -9.82
C LYS A 425 -8.88 16.65 -9.97
N THR A 426 -9.38 16.59 -11.20
CA THR A 426 -10.63 15.91 -11.58
C THR A 426 -10.39 14.85 -12.66
N GLU A 427 -9.14 14.40 -12.77
CA GLU A 427 -8.68 13.45 -13.77
C GLU A 427 -9.25 12.05 -13.57
N PHE A 428 -9.47 11.36 -14.67
CA PHE A 428 -9.78 9.94 -14.72
C PHE A 428 -9.37 9.34 -16.06
N ILE A 429 -9.26 8.01 -16.10
CA ILE A 429 -8.87 7.25 -17.29
C ILE A 429 -9.80 6.05 -17.50
N ILE A 430 -9.64 5.34 -18.61
CA ILE A 430 -10.19 4.00 -18.80
C ILE A 430 -9.08 3.00 -18.46
N PHE A 431 -9.29 2.17 -17.44
CA PHE A 431 -8.35 1.13 -17.04
C PHE A 431 -9.09 -0.20 -16.86
N ASP A 432 -8.62 -1.26 -17.52
CA ASP A 432 -9.26 -2.58 -17.53
C ASP A 432 -10.78 -2.56 -17.80
N GLY A 433 -11.20 -1.71 -18.75
CA GLY A 433 -12.61 -1.58 -19.14
C GLY A 433 -13.48 -0.78 -18.15
N ASN A 434 -12.90 -0.20 -17.11
CA ASN A 434 -13.60 0.61 -16.11
C ASN A 434 -13.17 2.07 -16.17
N ILE A 435 -14.04 2.96 -15.70
CA ILE A 435 -13.68 4.35 -15.45
C ILE A 435 -12.93 4.42 -14.13
N ALA A 436 -11.64 4.72 -14.18
CA ALA A 436 -10.77 4.82 -13.01
C ALA A 436 -10.52 6.30 -12.68
N TYR A 437 -11.06 6.75 -11.57
CA TYR A 437 -10.91 8.13 -11.09
C TYR A 437 -9.60 8.28 -10.33
N ARG A 438 -8.92 9.42 -10.50
CA ARG A 438 -7.75 9.77 -9.70
C ARG A 438 -8.12 9.93 -8.21
N GLY A 439 -9.18 10.65 -7.91
CA GLY A 439 -9.61 10.91 -6.55
C GLY A 439 -8.46 11.43 -5.67
N ARG A 440 -8.26 10.81 -4.51
CA ARG A 440 -7.14 11.11 -3.60
C ARG A 440 -5.85 10.35 -3.95
N GLY A 441 -5.87 9.53 -5.01
CA GLY A 441 -4.71 8.72 -5.41
C GLY A 441 -3.56 9.54 -5.97
N GLY A 442 -2.44 8.87 -6.23
CA GLY A 442 -1.31 9.43 -6.96
C GLY A 442 -1.60 9.64 -8.45
N ASP A 443 -0.55 9.86 -9.23
CA ASP A 443 -0.68 9.87 -10.69
C ASP A 443 -1.18 8.50 -11.19
N GLN A 444 -2.08 8.53 -12.17
CA GLN A 444 -2.74 7.32 -12.64
C GLN A 444 -1.82 6.49 -13.56
N ASP A 445 -2.16 5.21 -13.71
CA ASP A 445 -1.47 4.31 -14.63
C ASP A 445 -1.50 4.87 -16.07
N ARG A 446 -0.49 4.47 -16.87
CA ARG A 446 -0.34 4.94 -18.23
C ARG A 446 -1.05 4.00 -19.19
N VAL A 447 -2.07 4.52 -19.89
CA VAL A 447 -2.83 3.79 -20.91
C VAL A 447 -2.49 4.34 -22.28
N ALA A 448 -1.70 3.59 -23.03
CA ALA A 448 -1.30 3.97 -24.37
C ALA A 448 -2.46 3.85 -25.37
N VAL A 449 -2.66 4.89 -26.18
CA VAL A 449 -3.70 4.98 -27.21
C VAL A 449 -3.11 5.42 -28.54
N LYS A 450 -3.88 5.28 -29.62
CA LYS A 450 -3.46 5.62 -30.99
C LYS A 450 -4.27 6.79 -31.53
N ALA A 451 -3.64 7.63 -32.35
CA ALA A 451 -4.30 8.67 -33.11
C ALA A 451 -5.49 8.09 -33.91
N GLY A 452 -6.59 8.82 -33.90
CA GLY A 452 -7.83 8.42 -34.57
C GLY A 452 -8.74 7.49 -33.77
N GLN A 453 -8.27 6.86 -32.69
CA GLN A 453 -9.16 6.15 -31.75
C GLN A 453 -10.03 7.14 -30.96
N LYS A 454 -11.05 6.62 -30.30
CA LYS A 454 -11.95 7.39 -29.42
C LYS A 454 -12.16 6.66 -28.10
N ALA A 455 -12.46 7.41 -27.06
CA ALA A 455 -12.94 6.92 -25.78
C ALA A 455 -14.47 6.93 -25.73
N TYR A 456 -15.03 5.86 -25.19
CA TYR A 456 -16.48 5.66 -24.99
C TYR A 456 -16.71 5.39 -23.50
N LEU A 457 -17.50 6.22 -22.82
CA LEU A 457 -17.72 6.15 -21.38
C LEU A 457 -19.20 5.91 -21.07
N ASN A 458 -19.49 4.91 -20.25
CA ASN A 458 -20.82 4.72 -19.70
C ASN A 458 -20.77 4.97 -18.18
N PHE A 459 -21.16 6.16 -17.76
CA PHE A 459 -21.12 6.55 -16.35
C PHE A 459 -22.17 5.81 -15.50
N ALA A 460 -23.31 5.39 -16.07
CA ALA A 460 -24.31 4.60 -15.35
C ALA A 460 -23.76 3.22 -14.92
N LYS A 461 -22.82 2.67 -15.70
CA LYS A 461 -22.20 1.35 -15.45
C LYS A 461 -20.78 1.47 -14.89
N GLY A 462 -20.20 2.66 -14.87
CA GLY A 462 -18.81 2.86 -14.49
C GLY A 462 -17.78 2.24 -15.44
N THR A 463 -18.16 2.02 -16.72
CA THR A 463 -17.32 1.34 -17.71
C THR A 463 -16.84 2.27 -18.82
N GLY A 464 -15.69 1.93 -19.42
CA GLY A 464 -15.13 2.66 -20.55
C GLY A 464 -14.47 1.74 -21.57
N GLU A 465 -14.44 2.17 -22.82
CA GLU A 465 -13.86 1.44 -23.95
C GLU A 465 -13.09 2.39 -24.88
N ILE A 466 -12.00 1.91 -25.48
CA ILE A 466 -11.20 2.63 -26.48
C ILE A 466 -11.29 1.87 -27.79
N LYS A 467 -11.73 2.54 -28.85
CA LYS A 467 -11.89 1.95 -30.20
C LYS A 467 -11.24 2.79 -31.27
#